data_7f785acfac34d64526dec897c6407d03
#
_entry.id   7f785acfac34d64526dec897c6407d03
#
_cell.length_a   1.000
_cell.length_b   1.000
_cell.length_c   1.000
_cell.angle_alpha   90.00
_cell.angle_beta   90.00
_cell.angle_gamma   90.00
#
_symmetry.space_group_name_H-M   'P 1'
#
loop_
_entity.id
_entity.type
_entity.pdbx_description
1 polymer ?
#
loop_
_entity_poly.entity_id
_entity_poly.type
_entity_poly.pdbx_seq_one_letter_code
_entity_poly.pdbx_strand_id
1 'polypeptide(L)'
;FVAAEELWVKGPMHRRRCDLVGFVNGVPLLFVEFKRHDKDVLRAYEDNYTDYQDTVPQIFYYNAFVMLSNGLESKIGTLGSSYEFFGEWKRLSEEDTGSVALETMLRGVCNKETLLDLFQNFRLCCLLPTCHFFFNV
;
A
#
# COMPACT_ATOMS: atom_id res chain seq x y z
N PHE A 1 -5.31 1.04 15.91
CA PHE A 1 -4.36 1.18 14.79
C PHE A 1 -2.94 1.23 15.34
N VAL A 2 -2.05 0.42 14.79
CA VAL A 2 -0.62 0.41 15.14
C VAL A 2 0.17 0.35 13.83
N ALA A 3 1.24 1.13 13.74
CA ALA A 3 2.21 1.02 12.67
C ALA A 3 3.52 0.45 13.24
N ALA A 4 4.07 -0.55 12.58
CA ALA A 4 5.38 -1.12 12.89
C ALA A 4 6.35 -0.73 11.78
N GLU A 5 7.38 0.02 12.14
CA GLU A 5 8.48 0.39 11.27
C GLU A 5 9.56 -0.69 11.31
N GLU A 6 10.25 -0.89 10.20
CA GLU A 6 11.36 -1.84 10.08
C GLU A 6 11.04 -3.25 10.61
N LEU A 7 9.82 -3.73 10.35
CA LEU A 7 9.36 -5.03 10.84
C LEU A 7 10.13 -6.18 10.20
N TRP A 8 10.84 -6.95 11.03
CA TRP A 8 11.52 -8.15 10.56
C TRP A 8 10.57 -9.35 10.50
N VAL A 9 10.43 -9.91 9.31
CA VAL A 9 9.63 -11.11 9.04
C VAL A 9 10.53 -12.26 8.65
N LYS A 10 10.37 -13.42 9.28
CA LYS A 10 11.12 -14.63 8.99
C LYS A 10 10.24 -15.59 8.20
N GLY A 11 10.61 -15.85 6.95
CA GLY A 11 10.06 -16.91 6.13
C GLY A 11 10.79 -18.24 6.32
N PRO A 12 10.45 -19.28 5.55
CA PRO A 12 11.07 -20.59 5.64
C PRO A 12 12.59 -20.59 5.41
N MET A 13 13.04 -19.82 4.43
CA MET A 13 14.46 -19.74 4.03
C MET A 13 15.05 -18.33 4.10
N HIS A 14 14.21 -17.31 4.13
CA HIS A 14 14.62 -15.91 4.05
C HIS A 14 14.11 -15.12 5.23
N ARG A 15 14.79 -14.02 5.51
CA ARG A 15 14.37 -13.00 6.46
C ARG A 15 14.34 -11.66 5.73
N ARG A 16 13.24 -10.94 5.86
CA ARG A 16 13.05 -9.64 5.21
C ARG A 16 12.66 -8.60 6.25
N ARG A 17 13.07 -7.37 5.97
CA ARG A 17 12.71 -6.19 6.76
C ARG A 17 11.74 -5.36 5.94
N CYS A 18 10.48 -5.36 6.35
CA CYS A 18 9.45 -4.52 5.77
C CYS A 18 9.61 -3.10 6.29
N ASP A 19 9.51 -2.10 5.43
CA ASP A 19 9.72 -0.71 5.84
C ASP A 19 8.63 -0.25 6.83
N LEU A 20 7.35 -0.48 6.51
CA LEU A 20 6.25 -0.18 7.42
C LEU A 20 5.08 -1.13 7.21
N VAL A 21 4.48 -1.59 8.30
CA VAL A 21 3.28 -2.42 8.29
C VAL A 21 2.23 -1.81 9.22
N GLY A 22 1.06 -1.53 8.68
CA GLY A 22 -0.10 -1.01 9.42
C GLY A 22 -1.02 -2.13 9.90
N PHE A 23 -1.30 -2.12 11.20
CA PHE A 23 -2.15 -3.10 11.86
C PHE A 23 -3.46 -2.47 12.33
N VAL A 24 -4.56 -3.17 12.11
CA VAL A 24 -5.86 -2.86 12.69
C VAL A 24 -6.31 -4.04 13.53
N ASN A 25 -6.50 -3.84 14.82
CA ASN A 25 -6.83 -4.90 15.78
C ASN A 25 -5.89 -6.12 15.70
N GLY A 26 -4.60 -5.87 15.49
CA GLY A 26 -3.59 -6.92 15.38
C GLY A 26 -3.49 -7.60 14.00
N VAL A 27 -4.35 -7.26 13.05
CA VAL A 27 -4.31 -7.78 11.67
C VAL A 27 -3.49 -6.86 10.77
N PRO A 28 -2.45 -7.35 10.05
CA PRO A 28 -1.62 -6.55 9.15
C PRO A 28 -2.39 -6.24 7.86
N LEU A 29 -3.13 -5.13 7.84
CA LEU A 29 -3.97 -4.76 6.69
C LEU A 29 -3.25 -3.92 5.65
N LEU A 30 -2.24 -3.15 6.04
CA LEU A 30 -1.52 -2.24 5.16
C LEU A 30 -0.03 -2.59 5.14
N PHE A 31 0.49 -2.81 3.95
CA PHE A 31 1.92 -2.94 3.70
C PHE A 31 2.42 -1.70 2.97
N VAL A 32 3.51 -1.10 3.42
CA VAL A 32 4.11 0.09 2.81
C VAL A 32 5.58 -0.16 2.54
N GLU A 33 6.00 0.07 1.32
CA GLU A 33 7.39 -0.03 0.89
C GLU A 33 7.89 1.31 0.37
N PHE A 34 9.06 1.72 0.82
CA PHE A 34 9.68 2.98 0.45
C PHE A 34 10.88 2.79 -0.46
N LYS A 35 11.06 3.74 -1.34
CA LYS A 35 12.27 3.93 -2.13
C LYS A 35 12.83 5.33 -1.92
N ARG A 36 14.09 5.49 -2.24
CA ARG A 36 14.73 6.81 -2.27
C ARG A 36 14.06 7.67 -3.35
N HIS A 37 14.01 8.96 -3.11
CA HIS A 37 13.39 9.95 -4.01
C HIS A 37 13.98 9.99 -5.44
N ASP A 38 15.21 9.48 -5.61
CA ASP A 38 15.91 9.37 -6.90
C ASP A 38 15.59 8.07 -7.66
N LYS A 39 14.73 7.23 -7.11
CA LYS A 39 14.30 5.96 -7.71
C LYS A 39 12.83 6.00 -8.10
N ASP A 40 12.52 5.32 -9.19
CA ASP A 40 11.14 5.10 -9.64
C ASP A 40 10.37 4.23 -8.62
N VAL A 41 9.11 4.58 -8.37
CA VAL A 41 8.21 3.82 -7.50
C VAL A 41 7.96 2.40 -8.05
N LEU A 42 8.04 2.22 -9.37
CA LEU A 42 7.98 0.89 -9.99
C LEU A 42 9.03 -0.07 -9.40
N ARG A 43 10.20 0.42 -8.99
CA ARG A 43 11.22 -0.40 -8.32
C ARG A 43 10.80 -0.89 -6.94
N ALA A 44 9.93 -0.20 -6.24
CA ALA A 44 9.36 -0.71 -4.99
C ALA A 44 8.46 -1.92 -5.25
N TYR A 45 7.76 -1.93 -6.38
CA TYR A 45 6.96 -3.06 -6.82
C TYR A 45 7.83 -4.24 -7.28
N GLU A 46 8.69 -4.02 -8.27
CA GLU A 46 9.47 -5.10 -8.93
C GLU A 46 10.53 -5.72 -8.03
N ASP A 47 11.31 -4.89 -7.33
CA ASP A 47 12.48 -5.37 -6.58
C ASP A 47 12.12 -5.84 -5.16
N ASN A 48 11.12 -5.21 -4.52
CA ASN A 48 10.80 -5.45 -3.12
C ASN A 48 9.47 -6.19 -2.92
N TYR A 49 8.38 -5.63 -3.38
CA TYR A 49 7.06 -6.22 -3.13
C TYR A 49 6.92 -7.63 -3.71
N THR A 50 7.38 -7.85 -4.95
CA THR A 50 7.37 -9.18 -5.57
C THR A 50 8.30 -10.15 -4.84
N ASP A 51 9.52 -9.72 -4.46
CA ASP A 51 10.45 -10.54 -3.68
C ASP A 51 9.86 -10.93 -2.30
N TYR A 52 9.13 -10.03 -1.65
CA TYR A 52 8.51 -10.32 -0.36
C TYR A 52 7.35 -11.31 -0.49
N GLN A 53 6.58 -11.24 -1.57
CA GLN A 53 5.54 -12.24 -1.84
C GLN A 53 6.11 -13.65 -1.99
N ASP A 54 7.28 -13.78 -2.59
CA ASP A 54 7.96 -15.06 -2.76
C ASP A 54 8.68 -15.54 -1.49
N THR A 55 9.29 -14.63 -0.75
CA THR A 55 10.20 -14.99 0.36
C THR A 55 9.56 -14.99 1.74
N VAL A 56 8.57 -14.12 1.97
CA VAL A 56 7.86 -13.96 3.25
C VAL A 56 6.34 -13.79 3.05
N PRO A 57 5.69 -14.71 2.30
CA PRO A 57 4.28 -14.56 1.90
C PRO A 57 3.31 -14.41 3.06
N GLN A 58 3.67 -14.89 4.25
CA GLN A 58 2.79 -14.85 5.41
C GLN A 58 2.41 -13.43 5.86
N ILE A 59 3.22 -12.40 5.52
CA ILE A 59 2.88 -11.01 5.85
C ILE A 59 1.66 -10.52 5.06
N PHE A 60 1.39 -11.17 3.93
CA PHE A 60 0.34 -10.79 3.00
C PHE A 60 -0.96 -11.61 3.16
N TYR A 61 -1.01 -12.65 4.00
CA TYR A 61 -2.20 -13.50 4.13
C TYR A 61 -3.46 -12.73 4.53
N TYR A 62 -3.30 -11.65 5.30
CA TYR A 62 -4.41 -10.79 5.74
C TYR A 62 -4.27 -9.35 5.24
N ASN A 63 -3.27 -9.07 4.42
CA ASN A 63 -3.05 -7.75 3.88
C ASN A 63 -4.16 -7.36 2.90
N ALA A 64 -4.63 -6.13 2.98
CA ALA A 64 -5.66 -5.61 2.09
C ALA A 64 -5.07 -4.65 1.05
N PHE A 65 -4.16 -3.79 1.49
CA PHE A 65 -3.61 -2.71 0.68
C PHE A 65 -2.09 -2.71 0.72
N VAL A 66 -1.52 -2.37 -0.43
CA VAL A 66 -0.09 -2.16 -0.63
C VAL A 66 0.13 -0.73 -1.07
N MET A 67 0.94 0.01 -0.34
CA MET A 67 1.40 1.34 -0.69
C MET A 67 2.87 1.30 -1.10
N LEU A 68 3.19 1.98 -2.18
CA LEU A 68 4.54 2.11 -2.72
C LEU A 68 4.86 3.60 -2.84
N SER A 69 6.00 4.05 -2.33
CA SER A 69 6.35 5.46 -2.38
C SER A 69 7.85 5.70 -2.46
N ASN A 70 8.23 6.77 -3.15
CA ASN A 70 9.58 7.35 -3.09
C ASN A 70 9.57 8.76 -2.43
N GLY A 71 8.45 9.12 -1.79
CA GLY A 71 8.23 10.43 -1.18
C GLY A 71 7.65 11.47 -2.13
N LEU A 72 8.03 11.45 -3.41
CA LEU A 72 7.52 12.38 -4.44
C LEU A 72 6.28 11.81 -5.12
N GLU A 73 6.30 10.53 -5.40
CA GLU A 73 5.21 9.76 -5.98
C GLU A 73 4.78 8.68 -5.00
N SER A 74 3.48 8.44 -4.90
CA SER A 74 2.92 7.43 -4.02
C SER A 74 1.74 6.74 -4.69
N LYS A 75 1.74 5.43 -4.66
CA LYS A 75 0.71 4.60 -5.28
C LYS A 75 0.15 3.59 -4.30
N ILE A 76 -1.13 3.32 -4.41
CA ILE A 76 -1.83 2.31 -3.63
C ILE A 76 -2.50 1.29 -4.54
N GLY A 77 -2.41 0.05 -4.16
CA GLY A 77 -3.07 -1.06 -4.83
C GLY A 77 -3.52 -2.12 -3.83
N THR A 78 -4.17 -3.15 -4.34
CA THR A 78 -4.55 -4.32 -3.54
C THR A 78 -3.54 -5.44 -3.72
N LEU A 79 -3.51 -6.36 -2.77
CA LEU A 79 -2.69 -7.56 -2.86
C LEU A 79 -2.96 -8.33 -4.16
N GLY A 80 -1.90 -8.68 -4.88
CA GLY A 80 -1.98 -9.45 -6.14
C GLY A 80 -2.32 -8.63 -7.39
N SER A 81 -2.57 -7.33 -7.27
CA SER A 81 -2.76 -6.45 -8.42
C SER A 81 -1.45 -6.23 -9.19
N SER A 82 -1.52 -6.22 -10.52
CA SER A 82 -0.41 -5.74 -11.36
C SER A 82 -0.18 -4.25 -11.13
N TYR A 83 1.06 -3.78 -11.33
CA TYR A 83 1.44 -2.38 -11.07
C TYR A 83 0.59 -1.35 -11.81
N GLU A 84 0.09 -1.67 -13.00
CA GLU A 84 -0.79 -0.81 -13.79
C GLU A 84 -2.12 -0.46 -13.09
N PHE A 85 -2.53 -1.27 -12.09
CA PHE A 85 -3.73 -1.04 -11.28
C PHE A 85 -3.42 -0.32 -9.96
N PHE A 86 -2.17 0.06 -9.71
CA PHE A 86 -1.82 0.91 -8.59
C PHE A 86 -2.13 2.37 -8.95
N GLY A 87 -3.06 2.96 -8.20
CA GLY A 87 -3.50 4.34 -8.38
C GLY A 87 -2.78 5.32 -7.48
N GLU A 88 -2.67 6.56 -7.92
CA GLU A 88 -2.25 7.67 -7.07
C GLU A 88 -3.43 8.16 -6.23
N TRP A 89 -3.16 8.48 -4.96
CA TRP A 89 -4.17 9.13 -4.13
C TRP A 89 -4.24 10.61 -4.49
N LYS A 90 -5.38 11.03 -4.99
CA LYS A 90 -5.61 12.44 -5.34
C LYS A 90 -5.79 13.29 -4.08
N ARG A 91 -5.74 14.61 -4.24
CA ARG A 91 -5.83 15.62 -3.18
C ARG A 91 -7.05 15.38 -2.28
N LEU A 92 -6.88 15.65 -0.99
CA LEU A 92 -7.98 15.60 -0.01
C LEU A 92 -8.98 16.75 -0.20
N SER A 93 -8.53 17.90 -0.75
CA SER A 93 -9.36 19.05 -1.13
C SER A 93 -8.70 19.82 -2.27
N GLU A 94 -9.48 20.66 -2.98
CA GLU A 94 -8.97 21.56 -4.03
C GLU A 94 -7.96 22.60 -3.49
N GLU A 95 -7.97 22.85 -2.18
CA GLU A 95 -7.11 23.82 -1.49
C GLU A 95 -5.75 23.23 -1.07
N ASP A 96 -5.54 21.94 -1.20
CA ASP A 96 -4.30 21.24 -0.84
C ASP A 96 -3.19 21.53 -1.87
N THR A 97 -2.64 22.72 -1.80
CA THR A 97 -1.47 23.14 -2.58
C THR A 97 -0.21 22.84 -1.80
N GLY A 98 0.51 21.76 -2.13
CA GLY A 98 1.88 21.54 -1.72
C GLY A 98 2.15 20.45 -0.68
N SER A 99 1.19 19.62 -0.33
CA SER A 99 1.47 18.43 0.50
C SER A 99 2.26 17.38 -0.30
N VAL A 100 3.22 16.74 0.36
CA VAL A 100 3.96 15.61 -0.20
C VAL A 100 2.98 14.48 -0.54
N ALA A 101 3.10 13.87 -1.71
CA ALA A 101 2.19 12.82 -2.17
C ALA A 101 1.99 11.70 -1.14
N LEU A 102 3.05 11.30 -0.43
CA LEU A 102 2.99 10.34 0.66
C LEU A 102 2.11 10.81 1.83
N GLU A 103 2.25 12.06 2.26
CA GLU A 103 1.47 12.61 3.37
C GLU A 103 -0.02 12.64 3.02
N THR A 104 -0.35 13.11 1.81
CA THR A 104 -1.73 13.14 1.30
C THR A 104 -2.34 11.74 1.27
N MET A 105 -1.60 10.77 0.77
CA MET A 105 -2.04 9.37 0.73
C MET A 105 -2.23 8.80 2.13
N LEU A 106 -1.29 8.98 3.05
CA LEU A 106 -1.40 8.49 4.43
C LEU A 106 -2.59 9.13 5.16
N ARG A 107 -2.79 10.44 5.04
CA ARG A 107 -3.93 11.14 5.65
C ARG A 107 -5.27 10.67 5.08
N GLY A 108 -5.33 10.41 3.77
CA GLY A 108 -6.52 9.89 3.10
C GLY A 108 -6.82 8.45 3.52
N VAL A 109 -5.88 7.53 3.27
CA VAL A 109 -6.10 6.09 3.47
C VAL A 109 -6.14 5.70 4.95
N CYS A 110 -5.27 6.27 5.79
CA CYS A 110 -5.20 5.93 7.21
C CYS A 110 -6.26 6.65 8.07
N ASN A 111 -7.15 7.42 7.48
CA ASN A 111 -8.36 7.86 8.13
C ASN A 111 -9.25 6.64 8.41
N LYS A 112 -9.79 6.55 9.62
CA LYS A 112 -10.54 5.37 10.08
C LYS A 112 -11.78 5.08 9.21
N GLU A 113 -12.51 6.10 8.84
CA GLU A 113 -13.74 5.98 8.04
C GLU A 113 -13.38 5.58 6.61
N THR A 114 -12.42 6.26 6.01
CA THR A 114 -11.94 5.97 4.65
C THR A 114 -11.34 4.57 4.56
N LEU A 115 -10.52 4.15 5.55
CA LEU A 115 -9.93 2.81 5.54
C LEU A 115 -10.99 1.71 5.62
N LEU A 116 -12.04 1.90 6.43
CA LEU A 116 -13.15 0.95 6.52
C LEU A 116 -13.96 0.89 5.23
N ASP A 117 -14.23 2.04 4.62
CA ASP A 117 -14.92 2.12 3.33
C ASP A 117 -14.12 1.46 2.22
N LEU A 118 -12.83 1.75 2.13
CA LEU A 118 -11.92 1.09 1.20
C LEU A 118 -11.89 -0.43 1.43
N PHE A 119 -11.83 -0.86 2.68
CA PHE A 119 -11.81 -2.29 2.99
C PHE A 119 -13.11 -2.99 2.56
N GLN A 120 -14.25 -2.37 2.76
CA GLN A 120 -15.55 -2.92 2.38
C GLN A 120 -15.77 -2.92 0.88
N ASN A 121 -15.47 -1.81 0.22
CA ASN A 121 -15.85 -1.58 -1.17
C ASN A 121 -14.75 -1.93 -2.17
N PHE A 122 -13.49 -1.66 -1.84
CA PHE A 122 -12.36 -1.85 -2.74
C PHE A 122 -11.99 -3.33 -2.92
N ARG A 123 -12.07 -4.15 -1.87
CA ARG A 123 -11.82 -5.61 -1.98
C ARG A 123 -12.89 -6.32 -2.79
N LEU A 124 -14.15 -5.91 -2.68
CA LEU A 124 -15.25 -6.47 -3.48
C LEU A 124 -15.03 -6.25 -4.98
N CYS A 125 -14.47 -5.13 -5.37
CA CYS A 125 -14.22 -4.82 -6.77
C CYS A 125 -13.06 -5.60 -7.38
N CYS A 126 -11.99 -5.85 -6.64
CA CYS A 126 -10.86 -6.64 -7.13
C CYS A 126 -11.17 -8.13 -7.30
N LEU A 127 -12.28 -8.62 -6.76
CA LEU A 127 -12.78 -9.98 -6.97
C LEU A 127 -13.65 -10.13 -8.24
N LEU A 128 -13.99 -9.03 -8.90
CA LEU A 128 -14.78 -9.04 -10.13
C LEU A 128 -13.86 -8.82 -11.34
N PRO A 129 -13.82 -9.71 -12.34
CA PRO A 129 -12.91 -9.62 -13.49
C PRO A 129 -13.12 -8.44 -14.43
N THR A 130 -14.07 -7.55 -14.13
CA THR A 130 -14.45 -6.40 -14.96
C THR A 130 -14.29 -5.04 -14.26
N CYS A 131 -13.65 -4.98 -13.11
CA CYS A 131 -13.57 -3.73 -12.35
C CYS A 131 -12.41 -2.85 -12.81
N HIS A 132 -12.66 -2.00 -13.77
CA HIS A 132 -11.83 -0.84 -14.08
C HIS A 132 -12.16 0.27 -13.07
N PHE A 133 -11.39 0.35 -11.99
CA PHE A 133 -11.54 1.46 -11.06
C PHE A 133 -10.79 2.69 -11.54
N PHE A 134 -11.53 3.66 -12.00
CA PHE A 134 -11.08 5.04 -12.00
C PHE A 134 -11.29 5.61 -10.60
N PHE A 135 -10.22 5.99 -9.92
CA PHE A 135 -10.30 6.91 -8.79
C PHE A 135 -10.83 8.26 -9.29
N ASN A 136 -12.14 8.40 -9.33
CA ASN A 136 -12.81 9.69 -9.47
C ASN A 136 -13.43 10.01 -8.10
N VAL A 137 -12.70 10.70 -7.27
CA VAL A 137 -13.22 11.51 -6.18
C VAL A 137 -12.68 12.92 -6.33
#